data_0ff653dca898d541e0cf0b179602a7ba
#
_entry.id   0ff653dca898d541e0cf0b179602a7ba
#
_cell.length_a   1.000
_cell.length_b   1.000
_cell.length_c   1.000
_cell.angle_alpha   90.00
_cell.angle_beta   90.00
_cell.angle_gamma   90.00
#
_symmetry.space_group_name_H-M   'P 1'
#
loop_
_entity.id
_entity.type
_entity.pdbx_description
1 polymer ?
#
loop_
_entity_poly.entity_id
_entity_poly.type
_entity_poly.pdbx_seq_one_letter_code
_entity_poly.pdbx_strand_id
1 'polypeptide(L)'
;MSTHSHTLASHGEILANLPGILGFYPNNSLILAFFVDDEGVDTVRLGPVARFDLDEAVEKLTESRERFAAWVHHLELDAVIAYMISDDIAQPVFDETATYLTSGASPLPPLLGVVQVPEIVTGAAWWSVYQHPLIDEPRHGVVGEVAASAALQQMLEHTGELPEPSKDDIEARLNSTDHGIDAAEHADIIEDALAYIPPMFADVLQREYEQAAAGITQPSARAVRSALKCFTTPRLRDT
;
A
#
# COMPACT_ATOMS: atom_id res chain seq x y z
N MET A 1 0.98 5.48 -25.51
CA MET A 1 0.54 5.97 -24.18
C MET A 1 1.81 6.38 -23.44
N SER A 2 1.93 7.66 -23.08
CA SER A 2 3.11 8.16 -22.36
C SER A 2 2.98 7.77 -20.90
N THR A 3 3.78 6.81 -20.46
CA THR A 3 4.00 6.58 -19.04
C THR A 3 4.76 7.79 -18.50
N HIS A 4 4.06 8.68 -17.81
CA HIS A 4 4.72 9.73 -17.06
C HIS A 4 5.40 9.09 -15.86
N SER A 5 6.70 8.83 -15.98
CA SER A 5 7.54 8.49 -14.83
C SER A 5 7.70 9.76 -13.99
N HIS A 6 7.03 9.80 -12.85
CA HIS A 6 7.23 10.85 -11.86
C HIS A 6 8.39 10.44 -10.96
N THR A 7 9.48 11.18 -11.01
CA THR A 7 10.59 11.01 -10.07
C THR A 7 10.19 11.65 -8.74
N LEU A 8 9.97 10.85 -7.71
CA LEU A 8 9.74 11.34 -6.36
C LEU A 8 11.11 11.67 -5.74
N ALA A 9 11.40 12.94 -5.55
CA ALA A 9 12.72 13.43 -5.17
C ALA A 9 12.90 13.68 -3.65
N SER A 10 11.82 13.58 -2.84
CA SER A 10 11.89 13.91 -1.40
C SER A 10 10.87 13.13 -0.58
N HIS A 11 11.14 13.00 0.73
CA HIS A 11 10.15 12.46 1.69
C HIS A 11 8.80 13.21 1.64
N GLY A 12 8.84 14.53 1.47
CA GLY A 12 7.61 15.34 1.40
C GLY A 12 6.74 15.00 0.18
N GLU A 13 7.36 14.68 -0.97
CA GLU A 13 6.64 14.25 -2.17
C GLU A 13 6.10 12.82 -2.02
N ILE A 14 6.88 11.90 -1.45
CA ILE A 14 6.40 10.53 -1.17
C ILE A 14 5.17 10.59 -0.25
N LEU A 15 5.26 11.33 0.87
CA LEU A 15 4.17 11.52 1.81
C LEU A 15 2.92 12.10 1.13
N ALA A 16 3.07 13.11 0.28
CA ALA A 16 1.96 13.72 -0.46
C ALA A 16 1.24 12.75 -1.41
N ASN A 17 1.95 11.73 -1.92
CA ASN A 17 1.37 10.74 -2.82
C ASN A 17 0.65 9.59 -2.08
N LEU A 18 0.90 9.37 -0.78
CA LEU A 18 0.32 8.24 -0.04
C LEU A 18 -1.21 8.15 -0.10
N PRO A 19 -1.98 9.24 0.05
CA PRO A 19 -3.44 9.15 -0.04
C PRO A 19 -3.93 8.65 -1.40
N GLY A 20 -3.32 9.10 -2.49
CA GLY A 20 -3.66 8.62 -3.84
C GLY A 20 -3.24 7.16 -4.09
N ILE A 21 -2.14 6.70 -3.49
CA ILE A 21 -1.67 5.31 -3.59
C ILE A 21 -2.57 4.37 -2.78
N LEU A 22 -2.96 4.77 -1.57
CA LEU A 22 -3.72 3.94 -0.64
C LEU A 22 -5.23 4.02 -0.85
N GLY A 23 -5.72 5.09 -1.47
CA GLY A 23 -7.14 5.38 -1.62
C GLY A 23 -7.78 5.99 -0.37
N PHE A 24 -7.01 6.29 0.67
CA PHE A 24 -7.46 6.95 1.90
C PHE A 24 -6.32 7.69 2.59
N TYR A 25 -6.67 8.60 3.50
CA TYR A 25 -5.69 9.30 4.33
C TYR A 25 -5.25 8.40 5.49
N PRO A 26 -3.99 7.93 5.50
CA PRO A 26 -3.50 7.07 6.58
C PRO A 26 -3.33 7.88 7.88
N ASN A 27 -3.85 7.32 8.98
CA ASN A 27 -3.66 7.78 10.35
C ASN A 27 -3.29 6.58 11.21
N ASN A 28 -2.58 6.77 12.31
CA ASN A 28 -2.10 5.71 13.22
C ASN A 28 -1.50 4.52 12.44
N SER A 29 -0.60 4.84 11.50
CA SER A 29 -0.14 3.89 10.50
C SER A 29 1.37 3.83 10.40
N LEU A 30 1.90 2.60 10.27
CA LEU A 30 3.23 2.35 9.71
C LEU A 30 3.07 2.07 8.22
N ILE A 31 3.70 2.91 7.40
CA ILE A 31 3.77 2.72 5.94
C ILE A 31 5.18 2.30 5.58
N LEU A 32 5.31 1.19 4.85
CA LEU A 32 6.55 0.72 4.26
C LEU A 32 6.52 1.00 2.76
N ALA A 33 7.28 1.97 2.32
CA ALA A 33 7.47 2.30 0.91
C ALA A 33 8.70 1.56 0.39
N PHE A 34 8.51 0.61 -0.51
CA PHE A 34 9.60 -0.17 -1.08
C PHE A 34 10.11 0.44 -2.37
N PHE A 35 11.38 0.21 -2.62
CA PHE A 35 12.07 0.69 -3.82
C PHE A 35 12.69 -0.47 -4.56
N VAL A 36 12.70 -0.34 -5.88
CA VAL A 36 13.32 -1.29 -6.81
C VAL A 36 14.35 -0.51 -7.61
N ASP A 37 15.55 -1.05 -7.73
CA ASP A 37 16.60 -0.53 -8.58
C ASP A 37 16.19 -0.70 -10.04
N ASP A 38 16.33 0.35 -10.83
CA ASP A 38 16.01 0.31 -12.26
C ASP A 38 17.33 0.08 -13.00
N GLU A 39 17.62 -1.18 -13.35
CA GLU A 39 18.86 -1.59 -13.96
C GLU A 39 19.27 -0.69 -15.14
N GLY A 40 20.39 0.02 -14.98
CA GLY A 40 20.97 0.87 -16.01
C GLY A 40 20.57 2.34 -15.97
N VAL A 41 19.80 2.77 -14.98
CA VAL A 41 19.47 4.18 -14.69
C VAL A 41 19.86 4.47 -13.25
N ASP A 42 20.54 5.57 -13.00
CA ASP A 42 20.96 5.99 -11.64
C ASP A 42 19.75 6.53 -10.84
N THR A 43 18.64 5.79 -10.86
CA THR A 43 17.38 6.13 -10.18
C THR A 43 16.69 4.88 -9.64
N VAL A 44 16.10 5.01 -8.45
CA VAL A 44 15.23 3.98 -7.87
C VAL A 44 13.76 4.29 -8.15
N ARG A 45 12.97 3.28 -8.40
CA ARG A 45 11.53 3.40 -8.63
C ARG A 45 10.77 3.01 -7.37
N LEU A 46 9.75 3.79 -7.01
CA LEU A 46 8.81 3.40 -5.96
C LEU A 46 8.08 2.12 -6.41
N GLY A 47 8.24 1.08 -5.62
CA GLY A 47 7.58 -0.21 -5.76
C GLY A 47 6.27 -0.28 -4.97
N PRO A 48 5.91 -1.44 -4.45
CA PRO A 48 4.72 -1.60 -3.63
C PRO A 48 4.82 -0.80 -2.32
N VAL A 49 3.64 -0.45 -1.80
CA VAL A 49 3.51 0.18 -0.49
C VAL A 49 2.72 -0.77 0.40
N ALA A 50 3.22 -1.04 1.61
CA ALA A 50 2.52 -1.83 2.61
C ALA A 50 2.13 -0.94 3.80
N ARG A 51 0.95 -1.19 4.37
CA ARG A 51 0.42 -0.45 5.51
C ARG A 51 0.07 -1.38 6.66
N PHE A 52 0.39 -0.97 7.87
CA PHE A 52 0.04 -1.62 9.13
C PHE A 52 -0.58 -0.58 10.07
N ASP A 53 -1.46 -1.02 10.96
CA ASP A 53 -1.83 -0.21 12.13
C ASP A 53 -0.59 -0.07 13.01
N LEU A 54 -0.27 1.15 13.45
CA LEU A 54 1.04 1.45 14.05
C LEU A 54 1.23 0.72 15.39
N ASP A 55 0.18 0.58 16.17
CA ASP A 55 0.15 -0.13 17.46
C ASP A 55 0.31 -1.66 17.31
N GLU A 56 -0.06 -2.22 16.17
CA GLU A 56 0.06 -3.66 15.89
C GLU A 56 1.26 -3.99 14.97
N ALA A 57 1.97 -2.98 14.46
CA ALA A 57 2.95 -3.15 13.39
C ALA A 57 4.06 -4.14 13.73
N VAL A 58 4.65 -4.04 14.93
CA VAL A 58 5.74 -4.92 15.38
C VAL A 58 5.26 -6.37 15.51
N GLU A 59 4.07 -6.57 16.10
CA GLU A 59 3.46 -7.89 16.23
C GLU A 59 3.21 -8.52 14.86
N LYS A 60 2.53 -7.80 13.96
CA LYS A 60 2.18 -8.28 12.61
C LYS A 60 3.42 -8.59 11.76
N LEU A 61 4.45 -7.75 11.81
CA LEU A 61 5.70 -7.99 11.10
C LEU A 61 6.44 -9.21 11.67
N THR A 62 6.39 -9.41 12.99
CA THR A 62 7.01 -10.56 13.66
C THR A 62 6.28 -11.85 13.32
N GLU A 63 4.96 -11.90 13.45
CA GLU A 63 4.13 -13.06 13.12
C GLU A 63 4.21 -13.46 11.65
N SER A 64 4.32 -12.47 10.76
CA SER A 64 4.35 -12.67 9.31
C SER A 64 5.76 -12.75 8.74
N ARG A 65 6.80 -12.80 9.57
CA ARG A 65 8.20 -12.64 9.20
C ARG A 65 8.61 -13.46 7.97
N GLU A 66 8.38 -14.77 7.99
CA GLU A 66 8.80 -15.66 6.90
C GLU A 66 8.06 -15.36 5.59
N ARG A 67 6.75 -15.11 5.67
CA ARG A 67 5.93 -14.75 4.50
C ARG A 67 6.34 -13.40 3.93
N PHE A 68 6.64 -12.46 4.80
CA PHE A 68 7.06 -11.13 4.40
C PHE A 68 8.44 -11.14 3.74
N ALA A 69 9.40 -11.87 4.32
CA ALA A 69 10.71 -12.07 3.72
C ALA A 69 10.64 -12.76 2.34
N ALA A 70 9.81 -13.79 2.20
CA ALA A 70 9.58 -14.45 0.93
C ALA A 70 8.94 -13.53 -0.11
N TRP A 71 8.02 -12.66 0.31
CA TRP A 71 7.39 -11.66 -0.56
C TRP A 71 8.38 -10.58 -1.02
N VAL A 72 9.21 -10.05 -0.11
CA VAL A 72 10.29 -9.10 -0.41
C VAL A 72 11.26 -9.68 -1.44
N HIS A 73 11.70 -10.91 -1.21
CA HIS A 73 12.61 -11.62 -2.12
C HIS A 73 11.96 -11.89 -3.50
N HIS A 74 10.70 -12.32 -3.52
CA HIS A 74 9.98 -12.62 -4.78
C HIS A 74 9.79 -11.39 -5.67
N LEU A 75 9.63 -10.22 -5.07
CA LEU A 75 9.45 -8.95 -5.80
C LEU A 75 10.77 -8.21 -6.04
N GLU A 76 11.90 -8.80 -5.64
CA GLU A 76 13.24 -8.21 -5.83
C GLU A 76 13.31 -6.77 -5.30
N LEU A 77 12.85 -6.57 -4.05
CA LEU A 77 12.80 -5.26 -3.42
C LEU A 77 14.17 -4.93 -2.81
N ASP A 78 14.78 -3.83 -3.27
CA ASP A 78 16.16 -3.48 -2.94
C ASP A 78 16.30 -2.64 -1.68
N ALA A 79 15.28 -1.81 -1.37
CA ALA A 79 15.31 -0.93 -0.23
C ALA A 79 13.90 -0.60 0.29
N VAL A 80 13.84 -0.03 1.50
CA VAL A 80 12.58 0.43 2.11
C VAL A 80 12.79 1.71 2.90
N ILE A 81 11.79 2.60 2.87
CA ILE A 81 11.63 3.71 3.80
C ILE A 81 10.36 3.46 4.61
N ALA A 82 10.45 3.64 5.92
CA ALA A 82 9.33 3.52 6.84
C ALA A 82 8.79 4.90 7.21
N TYR A 83 7.49 5.11 7.10
CA TYR A 83 6.79 6.31 7.55
C TYR A 83 5.85 5.96 8.69
N MET A 84 6.04 6.57 9.84
CA MET A 84 5.16 6.45 11.01
C MET A 84 4.26 7.69 11.07
N ILE A 85 2.97 7.48 10.90
CA ILE A 85 1.97 8.56 10.76
C ILE A 85 1.03 8.48 11.95
N SER A 86 1.13 9.45 12.86
CA SER A 86 0.17 9.67 13.95
C SER A 86 0.47 10.95 14.70
N ASP A 87 -0.58 11.61 15.17
CA ASP A 87 -0.55 12.76 16.08
C ASP A 87 -0.88 12.38 17.55
N ASP A 88 -1.47 11.20 17.77
CA ASP A 88 -2.04 10.76 19.05
C ASP A 88 -1.41 9.47 19.62
N ILE A 89 -0.50 8.83 18.93
CA ILE A 89 0.14 7.61 19.43
C ILE A 89 1.24 7.93 20.43
N ALA A 90 1.17 7.23 21.56
CA ALA A 90 2.15 7.37 22.63
C ALA A 90 3.59 7.11 22.14
N GLN A 91 4.53 7.97 22.58
CA GLN A 91 5.95 7.87 22.24
C GLN A 91 6.54 6.44 22.37
N PRO A 92 6.17 5.61 23.36
CA PRO A 92 6.68 4.25 23.48
C PRO A 92 6.42 3.37 22.25
N VAL A 93 5.27 3.53 21.57
CA VAL A 93 4.94 2.77 20.35
C VAL A 93 5.84 3.19 19.20
N PHE A 94 6.12 4.48 19.05
CA PHE A 94 7.08 4.98 18.06
C PHE A 94 8.48 4.45 18.33
N ASP A 95 8.95 4.50 19.58
CA ASP A 95 10.29 4.06 19.97
C ASP A 95 10.45 2.54 19.76
N GLU A 96 9.44 1.75 20.11
CA GLU A 96 9.42 0.30 19.91
C GLU A 96 9.46 -0.03 18.40
N THR A 97 8.61 0.59 17.61
CA THR A 97 8.55 0.38 16.16
C THR A 97 9.87 0.79 15.49
N ALA A 98 10.41 1.96 15.81
CA ALA A 98 11.68 2.42 15.27
C ALA A 98 12.84 1.48 15.67
N THR A 99 12.86 1.03 16.93
CA THR A 99 13.85 0.06 17.43
C THR A 99 13.76 -1.27 16.70
N TYR A 100 12.55 -1.81 16.52
CA TYR A 100 12.34 -3.04 15.77
C TYR A 100 12.82 -2.93 14.33
N LEU A 101 12.45 -1.87 13.62
CA LEU A 101 12.84 -1.65 12.23
C LEU A 101 14.35 -1.53 12.05
N THR A 102 15.05 -0.90 12.99
CA THR A 102 16.50 -0.66 12.93
C THR A 102 17.36 -1.77 13.51
N SER A 103 16.78 -2.71 14.25
CA SER A 103 17.52 -3.79 14.97
C SER A 103 18.09 -4.87 14.07
N GLY A 104 17.76 -4.90 12.77
CA GLY A 104 18.08 -6.03 11.88
C GLY A 104 17.25 -7.29 12.13
N ALA A 105 16.33 -7.28 13.10
CA ALA A 105 15.39 -8.36 13.35
C ALA A 105 14.22 -8.34 12.34
N SER A 106 14.01 -7.22 11.68
CA SER A 106 12.96 -7.03 10.69
C SER A 106 13.23 -7.83 9.42
N PRO A 107 12.22 -8.41 8.76
CA PRO A 107 12.34 -9.13 7.49
C PRO A 107 12.42 -8.19 6.27
N LEU A 108 12.74 -6.94 6.47
CA LEU A 108 12.77 -5.90 5.45
C LEU A 108 14.08 -5.92 4.65
N PRO A 109 14.08 -5.41 3.41
CA PRO A 109 15.31 -5.08 2.69
C PRO A 109 16.04 -3.94 3.40
N PRO A 110 17.24 -3.51 2.95
CA PRO A 110 17.96 -2.40 3.54
C PRO A 110 17.07 -1.20 3.85
N LEU A 111 17.03 -0.80 5.12
CA LEU A 111 16.23 0.33 5.61
C LEU A 111 16.98 1.64 5.35
N LEU A 112 16.44 2.49 4.48
CA LEU A 112 17.03 3.78 4.14
C LEU A 112 16.68 4.88 5.14
N GLY A 113 15.50 4.81 5.75
CA GLY A 113 15.06 5.80 6.72
C GLY A 113 13.81 5.38 7.48
N VAL A 114 13.64 5.99 8.66
CA VAL A 114 12.39 5.97 9.43
C VAL A 114 11.98 7.43 9.64
N VAL A 115 10.84 7.79 9.11
CA VAL A 115 10.32 9.16 9.11
C VAL A 115 9.03 9.20 9.92
N GLN A 116 8.91 10.22 10.76
CA GLN A 116 7.71 10.48 11.53
C GLN A 116 7.01 11.73 10.99
N VAL A 117 5.69 11.67 10.89
CA VAL A 117 4.81 12.76 10.49
C VAL A 117 3.50 12.68 11.27
N PRO A 118 2.95 13.78 11.80
CA PRO A 118 1.69 13.73 12.55
C PRO A 118 0.50 13.36 11.66
N GLU A 119 0.42 13.94 10.47
CA GLU A 119 -0.68 13.76 9.52
C GLU A 119 -0.23 14.04 8.09
N ILE A 120 -0.95 13.51 7.11
CA ILE A 120 -0.69 13.76 5.68
C ILE A 120 -1.53 14.94 5.20
N VAL A 121 -1.05 16.15 5.53
CA VAL A 121 -1.63 17.42 5.09
C VAL A 121 -0.53 18.28 4.50
N THR A 122 -0.81 18.97 3.40
CA THR A 122 0.12 19.91 2.76
C THR A 122 0.74 20.86 3.80
N GLY A 123 2.07 20.88 3.87
CA GLY A 123 2.80 21.72 4.80
C GLY A 123 2.98 21.15 6.22
N ALA A 124 2.40 19.99 6.56
CA ALA A 124 2.66 19.33 7.84
C ALA A 124 4.14 18.97 7.96
N ALA A 125 4.72 19.24 9.13
CA ALA A 125 6.13 18.96 9.37
C ALA A 125 6.38 17.46 9.53
N TRP A 126 7.47 16.97 8.94
CA TRP A 126 7.98 15.63 9.15
C TRP A 126 9.44 15.70 9.63
N TRP A 127 9.91 14.62 10.30
CA TRP A 127 11.30 14.48 10.73
C TRP A 127 11.76 13.03 10.65
N SER A 128 13.06 12.85 10.37
CA SER A 128 13.71 11.54 10.32
C SER A 128 14.12 11.11 11.72
N VAL A 129 13.61 9.97 12.17
CA VAL A 129 14.01 9.29 13.41
C VAL A 129 15.27 8.47 13.19
N TYR A 130 15.37 7.86 12.01
CA TYR A 130 16.56 7.13 11.55
C TYR A 130 16.82 7.45 10.08
N GLN A 131 18.09 7.59 9.73
CA GLN A 131 18.56 7.76 8.36
C GLN A 131 19.80 6.91 8.15
N HIS A 132 19.79 6.14 7.08
CA HIS A 132 20.93 5.33 6.71
C HIS A 132 22.17 6.21 6.46
N PRO A 133 23.36 5.83 6.93
CA PRO A 133 24.56 6.68 6.84
C PRO A 133 24.98 7.11 5.43
N LEU A 134 24.57 6.34 4.41
CA LEU A 134 24.89 6.64 3.01
C LEU A 134 23.86 7.58 2.34
N ILE A 135 22.79 7.94 3.03
CA ILE A 135 21.77 8.85 2.52
C ILE A 135 22.06 10.26 2.99
N ASP A 136 22.27 11.17 2.05
CA ASP A 136 22.51 12.59 2.31
C ASP A 136 21.25 13.41 1.96
N GLU A 137 20.19 13.22 2.73
CA GLU A 137 18.93 13.94 2.58
C GLU A 137 18.63 14.78 3.83
N PRO A 138 17.77 15.80 3.73
CA PRO A 138 17.33 16.58 4.89
C PRO A 138 16.66 15.67 5.94
N ARG A 139 16.98 15.89 7.21
CA ARG A 139 16.37 15.14 8.33
C ARG A 139 15.00 15.65 8.77
N HIS A 140 14.52 16.71 8.17
CA HIS A 140 13.22 17.31 8.43
C HIS A 140 12.76 18.09 7.20
N GLY A 141 11.46 18.27 7.08
CA GLY A 141 10.86 19.03 6.00
C GLY A 141 9.36 19.14 6.18
N VAL A 142 8.67 19.38 5.11
CA VAL A 142 7.21 19.46 5.10
C VAL A 142 6.62 18.51 4.05
N VAL A 143 5.41 18.06 4.30
CA VAL A 143 4.60 17.31 3.32
C VAL A 143 4.35 18.20 2.11
N GLY A 144 4.58 17.67 0.92
CA GLY A 144 4.34 18.36 -0.34
C GLY A 144 2.86 18.66 -0.59
N GLU A 145 2.56 19.20 -1.76
CA GLU A 145 1.19 19.55 -2.16
C GLU A 145 0.37 18.28 -2.43
N VAL A 146 -0.44 17.87 -1.46
CA VAL A 146 -1.22 16.61 -1.54
C VAL A 146 -2.21 16.65 -2.70
N ALA A 147 -2.94 17.77 -2.86
CA ALA A 147 -3.96 17.92 -3.90
C ALA A 147 -3.37 17.87 -5.33
N ALA A 148 -2.10 18.24 -5.50
CA ALA A 148 -1.40 18.20 -6.77
C ALA A 148 -0.49 16.96 -6.94
N SER A 149 -0.51 16.03 -5.99
CA SER A 149 0.32 14.82 -6.06
C SER A 149 -0.06 13.95 -7.25
N ALA A 150 0.94 13.33 -7.88
CA ALA A 150 0.74 12.54 -9.08
C ALA A 150 -0.20 11.35 -8.85
N ALA A 151 -0.06 10.66 -7.71
CA ALA A 151 -0.90 9.52 -7.38
C ALA A 151 -2.36 9.93 -7.16
N LEU A 152 -2.62 11.08 -6.52
CA LEU A 152 -3.99 11.58 -6.35
C LEU A 152 -4.61 11.97 -7.69
N GLN A 153 -3.86 12.66 -8.56
CA GLN A 153 -4.34 13.02 -9.90
C GLN A 153 -4.64 11.77 -10.73
N GLN A 154 -3.77 10.78 -10.68
CA GLN A 154 -3.98 9.51 -11.36
C GLN A 154 -5.21 8.76 -10.81
N MET A 155 -5.41 8.74 -9.50
CA MET A 155 -6.60 8.16 -8.87
C MET A 155 -7.86 8.85 -9.37
N LEU A 156 -7.91 10.19 -9.35
CA LEU A 156 -9.04 10.98 -9.85
C LEU A 156 -9.35 10.72 -11.34
N GLU A 157 -8.31 10.62 -12.17
CA GLU A 157 -8.49 10.32 -13.59
C GLU A 157 -9.07 8.93 -13.84
N HIS A 158 -8.72 7.94 -13.02
CA HIS A 158 -9.15 6.55 -13.20
C HIS A 158 -10.50 6.25 -12.53
N THR A 159 -10.73 6.77 -11.34
CA THR A 159 -11.92 6.43 -10.54
C THR A 159 -12.96 7.56 -10.50
N GLY A 160 -12.55 8.81 -10.73
CA GLY A 160 -13.38 9.99 -10.50
C GLY A 160 -13.62 10.30 -9.02
N GLU A 161 -12.99 9.58 -8.10
CA GLU A 161 -13.20 9.67 -6.66
C GLU A 161 -11.97 10.26 -5.95
N LEU A 162 -12.21 10.92 -4.83
CA LEU A 162 -11.17 11.35 -3.89
C LEU A 162 -10.83 10.21 -2.92
N PRO A 163 -9.62 10.20 -2.32
CA PRO A 163 -9.31 9.29 -1.24
C PRO A 163 -10.30 9.41 -0.09
N GLU A 164 -10.67 8.30 0.51
CA GLU A 164 -11.52 8.29 1.69
C GLU A 164 -10.81 8.96 2.89
N PRO A 165 -11.56 9.58 3.82
CA PRO A 165 -10.96 10.22 4.99
C PRO A 165 -10.15 9.27 5.87
N SER A 166 -10.55 7.99 5.94
CA SER A 166 -9.89 6.98 6.74
C SER A 166 -9.98 5.57 6.14
N LYS A 167 -9.20 4.64 6.69
CA LYS A 167 -9.30 3.20 6.40
C LYS A 167 -10.70 2.66 6.75
N ASP A 168 -11.26 3.09 7.88
CA ASP A 168 -12.56 2.62 8.36
C ASP A 168 -13.68 3.01 7.39
N ASP A 169 -13.57 4.16 6.71
CA ASP A 169 -14.53 4.58 5.69
C ASP A 169 -14.47 3.65 4.47
N ILE A 170 -13.27 3.22 4.04
CA ILE A 170 -13.13 2.20 2.98
C ILE A 170 -13.74 0.88 3.43
N GLU A 171 -13.43 0.42 4.64
CA GLU A 171 -13.97 -0.84 5.17
C GLU A 171 -15.50 -0.77 5.28
N ALA A 172 -16.05 0.34 5.76
CA ALA A 172 -17.48 0.56 5.82
C ALA A 172 -18.13 0.53 4.42
N ARG A 173 -17.49 1.14 3.42
CA ARG A 173 -17.96 1.13 2.04
C ARG A 173 -17.92 -0.28 1.45
N LEU A 174 -16.86 -1.04 1.65
CA LEU A 174 -16.72 -2.41 1.17
C LEU A 174 -17.66 -3.40 1.88
N ASN A 175 -17.98 -3.14 3.14
CA ASN A 175 -18.91 -3.95 3.92
C ASN A 175 -20.38 -3.56 3.74
N SER A 176 -20.65 -2.43 3.07
CA SER A 176 -22.03 -2.06 2.73
C SER A 176 -22.59 -3.07 1.73
N THR A 177 -23.67 -3.72 2.12
CA THR A 177 -24.34 -4.77 1.30
C THR A 177 -25.22 -4.21 0.19
N ASP A 178 -25.35 -2.89 0.11
CA ASP A 178 -26.20 -2.22 -0.89
C ASP A 178 -25.34 -1.73 -2.07
N HIS A 179 -24.92 -2.67 -2.90
CA HIS A 179 -24.17 -2.33 -4.13
C HIS A 179 -25.08 -1.99 -5.31
N GLY A 180 -26.41 -2.00 -5.14
CA GLY A 180 -27.38 -1.73 -6.22
C GLY A 180 -27.31 -2.71 -7.40
N ILE A 181 -26.45 -3.73 -7.32
CA ILE A 181 -26.26 -4.76 -8.34
C ILE A 181 -27.06 -6.00 -7.93
N ASP A 182 -27.97 -6.46 -8.77
CA ASP A 182 -28.70 -7.69 -8.47
C ASP A 182 -27.81 -8.94 -8.63
N ALA A 183 -28.28 -10.06 -8.08
CA ALA A 183 -27.49 -11.30 -8.09
C ALA A 183 -27.23 -11.85 -9.50
N ALA A 184 -28.07 -11.54 -10.47
CA ALA A 184 -27.91 -11.98 -11.86
C ALA A 184 -26.86 -11.12 -12.57
N GLU A 185 -26.89 -9.80 -12.40
CA GLU A 185 -25.89 -8.86 -12.91
C GLU A 185 -24.51 -9.16 -12.32
N HIS A 186 -24.45 -9.52 -11.02
CA HIS A 186 -23.21 -9.95 -10.37
C HIS A 186 -22.64 -11.24 -10.98
N ALA A 187 -23.51 -12.20 -11.32
CA ALA A 187 -23.10 -13.44 -11.96
C ALA A 187 -22.52 -13.20 -13.35
N ASP A 188 -23.15 -12.35 -14.15
CA ASP A 188 -22.68 -11.98 -15.50
C ASP A 188 -21.33 -11.26 -15.45
N ILE A 189 -21.14 -10.32 -14.51
CA ILE A 189 -19.85 -9.62 -14.33
C ILE A 189 -18.73 -10.60 -13.94
N ILE A 190 -19.03 -11.58 -13.06
CA ILE A 190 -18.06 -12.59 -12.65
C ILE A 190 -17.76 -13.56 -13.80
N GLU A 191 -18.73 -13.97 -14.57
CA GLU A 191 -18.53 -14.84 -15.72
C GLU A 191 -17.65 -14.16 -16.78
N ASP A 192 -17.91 -12.90 -17.09
CA ASP A 192 -17.08 -12.09 -17.97
C ASP A 192 -15.65 -11.93 -17.43
N ALA A 193 -15.50 -11.62 -16.14
CA ALA A 193 -14.18 -11.51 -15.51
C ALA A 193 -13.41 -12.83 -15.55
N LEU A 194 -14.06 -13.97 -15.30
CA LEU A 194 -13.43 -15.29 -15.35
C LEU A 194 -12.96 -15.68 -16.75
N ALA A 195 -13.62 -15.20 -17.81
CA ALA A 195 -13.21 -15.44 -19.19
C ALA A 195 -11.84 -14.83 -19.54
N TYR A 196 -11.42 -13.77 -18.83
CA TYR A 196 -10.15 -13.08 -19.04
C TYR A 196 -9.04 -13.47 -18.05
N ILE A 197 -9.34 -14.32 -17.06
CA ILE A 197 -8.39 -14.69 -16.01
C ILE A 197 -7.61 -15.95 -16.43
N PRO A 198 -6.28 -16.01 -16.24
CA PRO A 198 -5.51 -17.23 -16.48
C PRO A 198 -6.11 -18.42 -15.73
N PRO A 199 -6.20 -19.62 -16.33
CA PRO A 199 -6.87 -20.79 -15.76
C PRO A 199 -6.47 -21.13 -14.32
N MET A 200 -5.20 -20.86 -13.95
CA MET A 200 -4.69 -21.09 -12.58
C MET A 200 -5.37 -20.24 -11.50
N PHE A 201 -6.00 -19.13 -11.88
CA PHE A 201 -6.73 -18.24 -10.96
C PHE A 201 -8.25 -18.47 -11.03
N ALA A 202 -8.76 -18.92 -12.18
CA ALA A 202 -10.19 -19.18 -12.38
C ALA A 202 -10.73 -20.18 -11.36
N ASP A 203 -10.03 -21.29 -11.11
CA ASP A 203 -10.42 -22.31 -10.13
C ASP A 203 -10.51 -21.77 -8.69
N VAL A 204 -9.68 -20.78 -8.36
CA VAL A 204 -9.69 -20.17 -7.01
C VAL A 204 -10.90 -19.24 -6.87
N LEU A 205 -11.15 -18.41 -7.86
CA LEU A 205 -12.27 -17.46 -7.86
C LEU A 205 -13.61 -18.17 -7.96
N GLN A 206 -13.71 -19.21 -8.80
CA GLN A 206 -14.90 -20.05 -8.91
C GLN A 206 -15.28 -20.68 -7.57
N ARG A 207 -14.32 -21.25 -6.86
CA ARG A 207 -14.52 -21.88 -5.56
C ARG A 207 -14.97 -20.89 -4.48
N GLU A 208 -14.41 -19.68 -4.50
CA GLU A 208 -14.79 -18.61 -3.58
C GLU A 208 -16.17 -18.05 -3.88
N TYR A 209 -16.53 -17.94 -5.17
CA TYR A 209 -17.88 -17.59 -5.59
C TYR A 209 -18.91 -18.62 -5.10
N GLU A 210 -18.63 -19.92 -5.27
CA GLU A 210 -19.50 -21.00 -4.78
C GLU A 210 -19.67 -20.96 -3.25
N GLN A 211 -18.61 -20.59 -2.51
CA GLN A 211 -18.67 -20.43 -1.06
C GLN A 211 -19.48 -19.17 -0.65
N ALA A 212 -19.31 -18.06 -1.36
CA ALA A 212 -20.09 -16.84 -1.13
C ALA A 212 -21.58 -17.08 -1.45
N ALA A 213 -21.89 -17.75 -2.55
CA ALA A 213 -23.26 -18.14 -2.92
C ALA A 213 -23.90 -19.11 -1.92
N ALA A 214 -23.10 -19.90 -1.20
CA ALA A 214 -23.54 -20.76 -0.09
C ALA A 214 -23.72 -20.01 1.25
N GLY A 215 -23.62 -18.68 1.26
CA GLY A 215 -23.81 -17.84 2.46
C GLY A 215 -22.60 -17.73 3.37
N ILE A 216 -21.40 -18.09 2.90
CA ILE A 216 -20.15 -17.89 3.61
C ILE A 216 -19.66 -16.47 3.26
N THR A 217 -19.87 -15.53 4.17
CA THR A 217 -19.80 -14.08 3.92
C THR A 217 -18.39 -13.45 3.91
N GLN A 218 -17.31 -14.22 4.02
CA GLN A 218 -15.95 -13.68 3.93
C GLN A 218 -15.12 -14.40 2.88
N PRO A 219 -14.62 -13.69 1.85
CA PRO A 219 -13.70 -14.29 0.89
C PRO A 219 -12.43 -14.73 1.59
N SER A 220 -11.86 -15.87 1.21
CA SER A 220 -10.59 -16.31 1.78
C SER A 220 -9.48 -15.30 1.47
N ALA A 221 -8.51 -15.19 2.37
CA ALA A 221 -7.32 -14.38 2.13
C ALA A 221 -6.55 -14.77 0.84
N ARG A 222 -6.80 -15.97 0.30
CA ARG A 222 -6.25 -16.43 -0.97
C ARG A 222 -7.00 -15.87 -2.17
N ALA A 223 -8.34 -15.77 -2.10
CA ALA A 223 -9.17 -15.19 -3.16
C ALA A 223 -8.90 -13.68 -3.29
N VAL A 224 -8.86 -12.97 -2.16
CA VAL A 224 -8.52 -11.55 -2.13
C VAL A 224 -7.14 -11.32 -2.75
N ARG A 225 -6.14 -12.14 -2.42
CA ARG A 225 -4.80 -12.04 -3.04
C ARG A 225 -4.79 -12.36 -4.53
N SER A 226 -5.59 -13.32 -4.97
CA SER A 226 -5.69 -13.67 -6.39
C SER A 226 -6.39 -12.56 -7.18
N ALA A 227 -7.45 -11.98 -6.63
CA ALA A 227 -8.11 -10.82 -7.20
C ALA A 227 -7.15 -9.61 -7.28
N LEU A 228 -6.45 -9.29 -6.18
CA LEU A 228 -5.46 -8.21 -6.17
C LEU A 228 -4.36 -8.42 -7.22
N LYS A 229 -3.87 -9.65 -7.41
CA LYS A 229 -2.89 -9.96 -8.48
C LYS A 229 -3.47 -9.71 -9.87
N CYS A 230 -4.73 -10.05 -10.11
CA CYS A 230 -5.39 -9.77 -11.39
C CYS A 230 -5.48 -8.26 -11.66
N PHE A 231 -5.81 -7.47 -10.64
CA PHE A 231 -5.93 -6.01 -10.77
C PHE A 231 -4.58 -5.29 -10.83
N THR A 232 -3.52 -5.85 -10.26
CA THR A 232 -2.19 -5.23 -10.23
C THR A 232 -1.28 -5.65 -11.39
N THR A 233 -1.68 -6.63 -12.21
CA THR A 233 -0.90 -7.07 -13.36
C THR A 233 -1.33 -6.28 -14.61
N PRO A 234 -0.50 -5.35 -15.15
CA PRO A 234 -0.89 -4.47 -16.25
C PRO A 234 -1.42 -5.18 -17.50
N ARG A 235 -0.92 -6.39 -17.78
CA ARG A 235 -1.36 -7.21 -18.92
C ARG A 235 -2.79 -7.77 -18.80
N LEU A 236 -3.36 -7.78 -17.60
CA LEU A 236 -4.74 -8.25 -17.37
C LEU A 236 -5.74 -7.10 -17.30
N ARG A 237 -5.24 -5.85 -17.18
CA ARG A 237 -6.07 -4.64 -17.13
C ARG A 237 -6.31 -4.03 -18.52
N ASP A 238 -5.43 -4.33 -19.50
CA ASP A 238 -5.44 -3.72 -20.83
C ASP A 238 -6.01 -4.68 -21.92
N THR A 239 -6.63 -5.78 -21.53
CA THR A 239 -7.42 -6.67 -22.41
C THR A 239 -8.88 -6.52 -22.17
#